data_5616f407233245345da17db37135edde
#
_entry.id   5616f407233245345da17db37135edde
#
_cell.length_a   1.000
_cell.length_b   1.000
_cell.length_c   1.000
_cell.angle_alpha   90.00
_cell.angle_beta   90.00
_cell.angle_gamma   90.00
#
_symmetry.space_group_name_H-M   'P 1'
#
loop_
_entity.id
_entity.type
_entity.pdbx_description
1 polymer ?
#
loop_
_entity_poly.entity_id
_entity_poly.type
_entity_poly.pdbx_seq_one_letter_code
_entity_poly.pdbx_strand_id
1 'polypeptide(L)'
;RRACSQTGAEYIRLARKETEVSWKGMEDVTEVASVAEAAAFLAKKEGRIFVATGSKELSSYQVIPDYQNRVVARVLSTPEAVTECAALGFSGKNLICMQGPFTEDLNVAMLRQAQASWMVTKESGKAGGFLEKLRAAKRAGAKLVVIKRPVERAGEISEVRNRETQYSICDEEQIRRLLGRRFGICPKRQLYLVGIGMGNENNRTVEAEQICRSADLLIGAGRMLQSVKTEGKAVFESYKPDEIAVYLAEHPQYETAAVLLSGDIGFYSGAKKLYDAINHTRGLEQL
;
A
#
# COMPACT_ATOMS: atom_id res chain seq x y z
N ARG A 1 7.84 -3.26 18.31
CA ARG A 1 8.40 -4.60 18.51
C ARG A 1 8.91 -4.79 19.94
N ARG A 2 9.93 -4.03 20.36
CA ARG A 2 10.55 -4.18 21.69
C ARG A 2 9.53 -4.07 22.83
N ALA A 3 8.61 -3.13 22.77
CA ALA A 3 7.53 -3.01 23.75
C ALA A 3 6.59 -4.22 23.72
N CYS A 4 6.22 -4.71 22.53
CA CYS A 4 5.34 -5.89 22.41
C CYS A 4 6.01 -7.16 22.97
N SER A 5 7.31 -7.37 22.72
CA SER A 5 8.01 -8.52 23.32
C SER A 5 8.12 -8.43 24.84
N GLN A 6 8.18 -7.24 25.43
CA GLN A 6 8.19 -7.04 26.88
C GLN A 6 6.84 -7.24 27.55
N THR A 7 5.75 -6.95 26.82
CA THR A 7 4.39 -7.02 27.36
C THR A 7 3.62 -8.26 26.92
N GLY A 8 4.21 -9.13 26.10
CA GLY A 8 3.52 -10.28 25.51
C GLY A 8 2.46 -9.91 24.47
N ALA A 9 2.39 -8.65 24.07
CA ALA A 9 1.45 -8.19 23.04
C ALA A 9 1.86 -8.71 21.66
N GLU A 10 0.91 -9.17 20.87
CA GLU A 10 1.14 -9.57 19.50
C GLU A 10 1.48 -8.34 18.63
N TYR A 11 2.50 -8.48 17.79
CA TYR A 11 2.90 -7.44 16.85
C TYR A 11 2.52 -7.83 15.43
N ILE A 12 1.65 -7.03 14.83
CA ILE A 12 1.22 -7.18 13.43
C ILE A 12 1.71 -5.98 12.66
N ARG A 13 2.31 -6.21 11.50
CA ARG A 13 2.79 -5.15 10.62
C ARG A 13 1.95 -5.08 9.35
N LEU A 14 1.36 -3.93 9.09
CA LEU A 14 0.69 -3.65 7.83
C LEU A 14 1.74 -3.46 6.73
N ALA A 15 1.68 -4.30 5.70
CA ALA A 15 2.45 -4.12 4.47
C ALA A 15 1.95 -2.86 3.76
N ARG A 16 2.86 -1.97 3.40
CA ARG A 16 2.50 -0.79 2.63
C ARG A 16 2.43 -1.16 1.15
N LYS A 17 1.39 -0.71 0.46
CA LYS A 17 1.29 -0.87 -1.00
C LYS A 17 2.54 -0.31 -1.68
N GLU A 18 3.00 -1.00 -2.71
CA GLU A 18 4.10 -0.51 -3.55
C GLU A 18 3.72 0.83 -4.20
N THR A 19 4.71 1.66 -4.41
CA THR A 19 4.49 2.93 -5.10
C THR A 19 4.35 2.63 -6.60
N GLU A 20 3.18 2.90 -7.17
CA GLU A 20 2.87 2.67 -8.61
C GLU A 20 3.67 3.57 -9.57
N VAL A 21 4.58 4.38 -9.05
CA VAL A 21 5.36 5.31 -9.85
C VAL A 21 6.53 4.60 -10.49
N SER A 22 6.45 4.42 -11.79
CA SER A 22 7.57 3.95 -12.58
C SER A 22 8.60 5.08 -12.78
N TRP A 23 9.68 5.04 -12.00
CA TRP A 23 10.87 5.88 -12.14
C TRP A 23 12.08 5.04 -12.58
N LYS A 24 11.88 3.73 -12.70
CA LYS A 24 12.89 2.77 -13.15
C LYS A 24 13.27 3.07 -14.60
N GLY A 25 14.57 3.16 -14.86
CA GLY A 25 15.10 3.43 -16.22
C GLY A 25 15.19 4.90 -16.60
N MET A 26 14.92 5.86 -15.68
CA MET A 26 15.24 7.26 -15.91
C MET A 26 16.77 7.49 -15.86
N GLU A 27 17.34 8.18 -16.85
CA GLU A 27 18.80 8.40 -16.99
C GLU A 27 19.43 9.07 -15.76
N ASP A 28 18.72 9.95 -15.08
CA ASP A 28 19.21 10.71 -13.93
C ASP A 28 18.89 10.09 -12.57
N VAL A 29 18.46 8.81 -12.53
CA VAL A 29 18.10 8.12 -11.29
C VAL A 29 19.00 6.91 -11.07
N THR A 30 19.68 6.89 -9.92
CA THR A 30 20.48 5.75 -9.46
C THR A 30 19.77 5.05 -8.31
N GLU A 31 19.59 3.75 -8.42
CA GLU A 31 18.99 2.92 -7.38
C GLU A 31 20.06 2.28 -6.50
N VAL A 32 19.84 2.29 -5.19
CA VAL A 32 20.73 1.66 -4.20
C VAL A 32 19.91 0.93 -3.14
N ALA A 33 20.48 -0.09 -2.51
CA ALA A 33 19.79 -0.89 -1.53
C ALA A 33 19.82 -0.30 -0.10
N SER A 34 20.79 0.58 0.20
CA SER A 34 20.96 1.11 1.55
C SER A 34 21.53 2.53 1.55
N VAL A 35 21.43 3.21 2.71
CA VAL A 35 22.06 4.51 2.92
C VAL A 35 23.60 4.43 2.81
N ALA A 36 24.18 3.34 3.32
CA ALA A 36 25.62 3.11 3.22
C ALA A 36 26.09 2.99 1.77
N GLU A 37 25.32 2.28 0.93
CA GLU A 37 25.58 2.16 -0.50
C GLU A 37 25.44 3.53 -1.21
N ALA A 38 24.40 4.31 -0.88
CA ALA A 38 24.24 5.66 -1.39
C ALA A 38 25.47 6.55 -1.04
N ALA A 39 25.93 6.51 0.20
CA ALA A 39 27.07 7.28 0.65
C ALA A 39 28.36 6.84 -0.05
N ALA A 40 28.61 5.54 -0.19
CA ALA A 40 29.76 4.99 -0.89
C ALA A 40 29.76 5.34 -2.40
N PHE A 41 28.60 5.34 -3.04
CA PHE A 41 28.42 5.79 -4.41
C PHE A 41 28.76 7.28 -4.54
N LEU A 42 28.21 8.12 -3.67
CA LEU A 42 28.36 9.57 -3.71
C LEU A 42 29.76 10.04 -3.28
N ALA A 43 30.49 9.25 -2.49
CA ALA A 43 31.88 9.52 -2.15
C ALA A 43 32.80 9.59 -3.39
N LYS A 44 32.42 8.88 -4.47
CA LYS A 44 33.15 8.84 -5.76
C LYS A 44 32.65 9.89 -6.77
N LYS A 45 31.69 10.72 -6.38
CA LYS A 45 31.08 11.74 -7.26
C LYS A 45 31.46 13.13 -6.81
N GLU A 46 31.51 14.03 -7.76
CA GLU A 46 31.73 15.47 -7.49
C GLU A 46 30.38 16.19 -7.28
N GLY A 47 30.49 17.43 -6.74
CA GLY A 47 29.36 18.31 -6.53
C GLY A 47 28.72 18.18 -5.14
N ARG A 48 27.76 19.06 -4.87
CA ARG A 48 27.04 19.11 -3.59
C ARG A 48 25.89 18.12 -3.57
N ILE A 49 25.58 17.64 -2.39
CA ILE A 49 24.63 16.55 -2.17
C ILE A 49 23.56 17.03 -1.21
N PHE A 50 22.29 16.93 -1.61
CA PHE A 50 21.14 17.21 -0.76
C PHE A 50 20.58 15.89 -0.20
N VAL A 51 20.63 15.69 1.10
CA VAL A 51 20.18 14.48 1.79
C VAL A 51 18.81 14.70 2.41
N ALA A 52 17.80 13.95 1.94
CA ALA A 52 16.42 13.97 2.43
C ALA A 52 16.01 12.63 3.07
N THR A 53 16.94 11.94 3.73
CA THR A 53 16.70 10.63 4.39
C THR A 53 16.40 10.72 5.88
N GLY A 54 16.49 11.92 6.46
CA GLY A 54 16.31 12.18 7.90
C GLY A 54 17.61 12.05 8.69
N SER A 55 17.54 12.27 10.02
CA SER A 55 18.73 12.34 10.90
C SER A 55 19.33 10.99 11.26
N LYS A 56 18.50 9.94 11.42
CA LYS A 56 18.92 8.65 12.02
C LYS A 56 20.08 7.93 11.33
N GLU A 57 20.28 8.16 10.04
CA GLU A 57 21.32 7.49 9.25
C GLU A 57 22.33 8.49 8.68
N LEU A 58 22.33 9.72 9.22
CA LEU A 58 23.17 10.80 8.71
C LEU A 58 24.67 10.53 8.90
N SER A 59 25.05 9.78 9.93
CA SER A 59 26.41 9.32 10.16
C SER A 59 27.01 8.54 8.99
N SER A 60 26.19 7.83 8.22
CA SER A 60 26.65 7.09 7.03
C SER A 60 27.27 8.00 5.96
N TYR A 61 26.91 9.28 5.91
CA TYR A 61 27.42 10.22 4.91
C TYR A 61 28.78 10.83 5.29
N GLN A 62 29.32 10.57 6.50
CA GLN A 62 30.65 11.01 6.91
C GLN A 62 31.78 10.37 6.10
N VAL A 63 31.51 9.25 5.39
CA VAL A 63 32.49 8.63 4.47
C VAL A 63 32.73 9.46 3.20
N ILE A 64 31.88 10.45 2.92
CA ILE A 64 32.01 11.32 1.76
C ILE A 64 33.14 12.33 2.03
N PRO A 65 34.14 12.41 1.16
CA PRO A 65 35.21 13.41 1.32
C PRO A 65 34.62 14.83 1.40
N ASP A 66 35.08 15.61 2.38
CA ASP A 66 34.62 16.97 2.64
C ASP A 66 33.10 17.07 2.86
N TYR A 67 32.51 16.06 3.52
CA TYR A 67 31.04 15.98 3.74
C TYR A 67 30.49 17.23 4.43
N GLN A 68 31.24 17.85 5.33
CA GLN A 68 30.83 19.04 6.07
C GLN A 68 30.56 20.26 5.17
N ASN A 69 31.18 20.32 3.99
CA ASN A 69 30.92 21.37 3.00
C ASN A 69 30.05 20.91 1.85
N ARG A 70 30.09 19.61 1.53
CA ARG A 70 29.43 19.07 0.35
C ARG A 70 28.02 18.56 0.64
N VAL A 71 27.71 18.11 1.86
CA VAL A 71 26.42 17.52 2.19
C VAL A 71 25.53 18.52 2.89
N VAL A 72 24.36 18.77 2.32
CA VAL A 72 23.28 19.55 2.94
C VAL A 72 22.21 18.57 3.38
N ALA A 73 21.98 18.46 4.68
CA ALA A 73 21.02 17.54 5.25
C ALA A 73 19.71 18.24 5.62
N ARG A 74 18.59 17.66 5.22
CA ARG A 74 17.27 18.09 5.70
C ARG A 74 16.73 17.07 6.71
N VAL A 75 16.48 17.55 7.92
CA VAL A 75 16.06 16.75 9.07
C VAL A 75 14.83 17.38 9.75
N LEU A 76 14.24 16.65 10.69
CA LEU A 76 13.15 17.20 11.51
C LEU A 76 13.66 18.33 12.41
N SER A 77 12.80 19.30 12.70
CA SER A 77 13.10 20.45 13.56
C SER A 77 12.91 20.12 15.06
N THR A 78 13.33 18.92 15.49
CA THR A 78 13.30 18.56 16.92
C THR A 78 14.66 18.82 17.55
N PRO A 79 14.74 19.23 18.84
CA PRO A 79 16.00 19.50 19.52
C PRO A 79 16.97 18.33 19.45
N GLU A 80 16.48 17.11 19.62
CA GLU A 80 17.26 15.89 19.58
C GLU A 80 17.92 15.70 18.20
N ALA A 81 17.12 15.83 17.12
CA ALA A 81 17.63 15.69 15.76
C ALA A 81 18.67 16.74 15.41
N VAL A 82 18.48 17.99 15.87
CA VAL A 82 19.44 19.08 15.66
C VAL A 82 20.75 18.80 16.41
N THR A 83 20.64 18.40 17.66
CA THR A 83 21.81 18.09 18.51
C THR A 83 22.62 16.93 17.95
N GLU A 84 21.94 15.83 17.56
CA GLU A 84 22.58 14.68 16.92
C GLU A 84 23.30 15.07 15.62
N CYS A 85 22.66 15.86 14.77
CA CYS A 85 23.25 16.31 13.53
C CYS A 85 24.46 17.22 13.75
N ALA A 86 24.39 18.12 14.72
CA ALA A 86 25.49 19.00 15.08
C ALA A 86 26.72 18.20 15.61
N ALA A 87 26.47 17.18 16.43
CA ALA A 87 27.51 16.27 16.92
C ALA A 87 28.21 15.49 15.79
N LEU A 88 27.49 15.23 14.68
CA LEU A 88 28.06 14.63 13.47
C LEU A 88 28.74 15.62 12.54
N GLY A 89 28.83 16.92 12.90
CA GLY A 89 29.46 17.96 12.10
C GLY A 89 28.56 18.61 11.05
N PHE A 90 27.24 18.33 11.06
CA PHE A 90 26.30 19.01 10.18
C PHE A 90 25.72 20.24 10.90
N SER A 91 26.03 21.42 10.43
CA SER A 91 25.60 22.67 11.06
C SER A 91 25.46 23.82 10.07
N GLY A 92 24.92 24.95 10.51
CA GLY A 92 24.80 26.18 9.75
C GLY A 92 24.03 25.98 8.44
N LYS A 93 24.56 26.47 7.33
CA LYS A 93 23.98 26.40 5.99
C LYS A 93 23.82 24.99 5.43
N ASN A 94 24.47 24.01 6.04
CA ASN A 94 24.43 22.60 5.61
C ASN A 94 23.47 21.74 6.43
N LEU A 95 22.69 22.36 7.34
CA LEU A 95 21.62 21.68 8.09
C LEU A 95 20.31 22.47 7.98
N ILE A 96 19.32 21.86 7.35
CA ILE A 96 17.95 22.40 7.20
C ILE A 96 17.04 21.64 8.15
N CYS A 97 16.53 22.31 9.18
CA CYS A 97 15.64 21.73 10.18
C CYS A 97 14.20 22.13 9.86
N MET A 98 13.43 21.22 9.28
CA MET A 98 12.09 21.53 8.79
C MET A 98 11.20 20.31 8.81
N GLN A 99 9.91 20.50 9.14
CA GLN A 99 8.90 19.44 9.10
C GLN A 99 8.07 19.51 7.83
N GLY A 100 7.88 18.34 7.17
CA GLY A 100 7.01 18.23 6.02
C GLY A 100 5.51 18.31 6.34
N PRO A 101 4.65 18.23 5.34
CA PRO A 101 4.96 17.84 3.94
C PRO A 101 5.66 18.95 3.14
N PHE A 102 6.42 18.55 2.11
CA PHE A 102 7.17 19.47 1.24
C PHE A 102 6.61 19.44 -0.16
N THR A 103 6.21 20.59 -0.69
CA THR A 103 5.79 20.75 -2.07
C THR A 103 6.94 20.56 -3.05
N GLU A 104 6.65 20.33 -4.32
CA GLU A 104 7.65 20.27 -5.38
C GLU A 104 8.47 21.56 -5.45
N ASP A 105 7.79 22.72 -5.45
CA ASP A 105 8.46 24.03 -5.54
C ASP A 105 9.41 24.30 -4.37
N LEU A 106 9.01 23.93 -3.15
CA LEU A 106 9.88 24.06 -1.99
C LEU A 106 11.10 23.14 -2.08
N ASN A 107 10.95 21.92 -2.57
CA ASN A 107 12.07 21.02 -2.83
C ASN A 107 13.01 21.61 -3.92
N VAL A 108 12.47 22.19 -5.00
CA VAL A 108 13.26 22.88 -6.04
C VAL A 108 14.05 24.04 -5.46
N ALA A 109 13.41 24.88 -4.65
CA ALA A 109 14.05 26.03 -4.02
C ALA A 109 15.22 25.60 -3.11
N MET A 110 15.01 24.56 -2.28
CA MET A 110 16.08 24.03 -1.41
C MET A 110 17.23 23.42 -2.20
N LEU A 111 16.95 22.67 -3.27
CA LEU A 111 17.99 22.09 -4.12
C LEU A 111 18.84 23.17 -4.81
N ARG A 112 18.21 24.23 -5.33
CA ARG A 112 18.91 25.37 -5.94
C ARG A 112 19.72 26.16 -4.92
N GLN A 113 19.14 26.45 -3.75
CA GLN A 113 19.84 27.14 -2.66
C GLN A 113 21.06 26.34 -2.19
N ALA A 114 20.94 25.03 -2.11
CA ALA A 114 22.03 24.12 -1.77
C ALA A 114 23.05 23.96 -2.91
N GLN A 115 22.77 24.44 -4.11
CA GLN A 115 23.54 24.16 -5.32
C GLN A 115 23.76 22.64 -5.51
N ALA A 116 22.73 21.83 -5.24
CA ALA A 116 22.84 20.40 -5.20
C ALA A 116 22.96 19.79 -6.61
N SER A 117 24.03 19.08 -6.88
CA SER A 117 24.19 18.24 -8.07
C SER A 117 23.53 16.88 -7.88
N TRP A 118 23.34 16.45 -6.63
CA TRP A 118 22.78 15.18 -6.25
C TRP A 118 21.72 15.35 -5.17
N MET A 119 20.63 14.59 -5.27
CA MET A 119 19.64 14.46 -4.21
C MET A 119 19.53 13.00 -3.78
N VAL A 120 19.51 12.74 -2.47
CA VAL A 120 19.28 11.40 -1.91
C VAL A 120 17.95 11.36 -1.22
N THR A 121 17.13 10.36 -1.55
CA THR A 121 15.85 10.12 -0.90
C THR A 121 15.57 8.63 -0.75
N LYS A 122 14.74 8.27 0.23
CA LYS A 122 14.19 6.92 0.35
C LYS A 122 12.96 6.79 -0.55
N GLU A 123 12.80 5.62 -1.15
CA GLU A 123 11.53 5.24 -1.78
C GLU A 123 10.42 5.30 -0.74
N SER A 124 9.54 6.25 -0.86
CA SER A 124 8.42 6.47 0.06
C SER A 124 7.14 6.64 -0.73
N GLY A 125 6.01 6.15 -0.19
CA GLY A 125 4.70 6.37 -0.81
C GLY A 125 4.28 7.84 -0.82
N LYS A 126 3.02 8.11 -1.22
CA LYS A 126 2.43 9.46 -1.27
C LYS A 126 2.69 10.28 0.00
N ALA A 127 2.52 9.67 1.18
CA ALA A 127 2.74 10.33 2.47
C ALA A 127 4.22 10.79 2.68
N GLY A 128 5.17 10.20 1.98
CA GLY A 128 6.59 10.58 2.07
C GLY A 128 7.04 11.59 1.02
N GLY A 129 6.15 12.07 0.15
CA GLY A 129 6.44 13.07 -0.87
C GLY A 129 7.51 12.63 -1.87
N PHE A 130 7.50 11.36 -2.28
CA PHE A 130 8.52 10.84 -3.21
C PHE A 130 8.39 11.44 -4.60
N LEU A 131 7.17 11.60 -5.11
CA LEU A 131 6.90 12.21 -6.42
C LEU A 131 7.35 13.65 -6.50
N GLU A 132 7.06 14.42 -5.47
CA GLU A 132 7.46 15.82 -5.34
C GLU A 132 8.98 15.96 -5.37
N LYS A 133 9.69 15.05 -4.72
CA LYS A 133 11.17 15.03 -4.73
C LYS A 133 11.73 14.62 -6.08
N LEU A 134 11.14 13.61 -6.73
CA LEU A 134 11.54 13.16 -8.07
C LEU A 134 11.42 14.30 -9.10
N ARG A 135 10.25 14.96 -9.12
CA ARG A 135 9.97 16.09 -10.02
C ARG A 135 10.88 17.29 -9.70
N ALA A 136 11.09 17.56 -8.41
CA ALA A 136 11.94 18.65 -7.98
C ALA A 136 13.41 18.44 -8.38
N ALA A 137 13.94 17.23 -8.23
CA ALA A 137 15.30 16.92 -8.67
C ALA A 137 15.46 17.17 -10.16
N LYS A 138 14.53 16.69 -10.99
CA LYS A 138 14.51 16.91 -12.45
C LYS A 138 14.46 18.42 -12.79
N ARG A 139 13.56 19.19 -12.16
CA ARG A 139 13.42 20.64 -12.40
C ARG A 139 14.62 21.45 -11.92
N ALA A 140 15.32 20.99 -10.90
CA ALA A 140 16.52 21.63 -10.39
C ALA A 140 17.80 21.22 -11.13
N GLY A 141 17.75 20.23 -12.02
CA GLY A 141 18.91 19.66 -12.72
C GLY A 141 19.80 18.81 -11.81
N ALA A 142 19.27 18.29 -10.70
CA ALA A 142 19.98 17.44 -9.77
C ALA A 142 19.71 15.96 -10.10
N LYS A 143 20.77 15.13 -10.10
CA LYS A 143 20.64 13.66 -10.22
C LYS A 143 20.10 13.07 -8.93
N LEU A 144 19.26 12.03 -9.05
CA LEU A 144 18.58 11.43 -7.91
C LEU A 144 19.19 10.08 -7.55
N VAL A 145 19.49 9.90 -6.26
CA VAL A 145 19.83 8.59 -5.68
C VAL A 145 18.65 8.12 -4.83
N VAL A 146 18.05 7.02 -5.22
CA VAL A 146 16.88 6.43 -4.55
C VAL A 146 17.29 5.21 -3.76
N ILE A 147 17.12 5.28 -2.45
CA ILE A 147 17.31 4.13 -1.57
C ILE A 147 16.03 3.31 -1.60
N LYS A 148 16.15 2.10 -2.14
CA LYS A 148 15.03 1.17 -2.24
C LYS A 148 14.49 0.80 -0.86
N ARG A 149 13.20 0.57 -0.83
CA ARG A 149 12.57 -0.04 0.33
C ARG A 149 12.82 -1.56 0.27
N PRO A 150 13.16 -2.19 1.42
CA PRO A 150 13.10 -3.65 1.51
C PRO A 150 11.70 -4.12 1.09
N VAL A 151 11.64 -5.07 0.15
CA VAL A 151 10.36 -5.64 -0.28
C VAL A 151 9.81 -6.47 0.88
N GLU A 152 8.71 -6.01 1.44
CA GLU A 152 7.95 -6.75 2.47
C GLU A 152 6.73 -7.36 1.78
N ARG A 153 6.72 -8.68 1.62
CA ARG A 153 5.57 -9.37 1.04
C ARG A 153 4.57 -9.71 2.13
N ALA A 154 3.29 -9.43 1.86
CA ALA A 154 2.20 -9.89 2.72
C ALA A 154 2.20 -11.43 2.73
N GLY A 155 1.97 -12.02 3.93
CA GLY A 155 2.05 -13.47 4.13
C GLY A 155 3.44 -13.99 4.51
N GLU A 156 4.50 -13.19 4.44
CA GLU A 156 5.81 -13.60 4.94
C GLU A 156 5.87 -13.46 6.46
N ILE A 157 6.21 -14.56 7.13
CA ILE A 157 6.65 -14.51 8.53
C ILE A 157 8.09 -14.01 8.48
N SER A 158 8.29 -12.75 8.83
CA SER A 158 9.64 -12.18 8.86
C SER A 158 10.41 -12.79 10.05
N GLU A 159 11.20 -13.81 9.77
CA GLU A 159 12.27 -14.25 10.66
C GLU A 159 13.37 -13.18 10.65
N VAL A 160 13.27 -12.22 11.54
CA VAL A 160 14.40 -11.32 11.78
C VAL A 160 15.49 -12.15 12.46
N ARG A 161 16.72 -12.04 11.99
CA ARG A 161 17.95 -12.74 12.45
C ARG A 161 18.26 -12.69 13.95
N ASN A 162 17.37 -12.22 14.78
CA ASN A 162 17.41 -12.35 16.23
C ASN A 162 16.19 -13.14 16.69
N ARG A 163 16.42 -14.28 17.29
CA ARG A 163 15.50 -15.34 17.71
C ARG A 163 14.33 -14.94 18.63
N GLU A 164 14.00 -13.66 18.80
CA GLU A 164 13.11 -13.26 19.89
C GLU A 164 11.73 -12.74 19.49
N THR A 165 11.43 -12.48 18.22
CA THR A 165 10.08 -12.00 17.87
C THR A 165 9.67 -12.37 16.44
N GLN A 166 8.88 -13.41 16.31
CA GLN A 166 8.08 -13.65 15.10
C GLN A 166 6.96 -12.62 15.03
N TYR A 167 6.76 -12.01 13.87
CA TYR A 167 5.62 -11.16 13.60
C TYR A 167 5.08 -11.40 12.19
N SER A 168 3.77 -11.24 12.04
CA SER A 168 3.10 -11.38 10.75
C SER A 168 3.12 -10.07 9.99
N ILE A 169 3.48 -10.12 8.71
CA ILE A 169 3.29 -9.01 7.77
C ILE A 169 1.98 -9.28 7.04
N CYS A 170 1.02 -8.42 7.22
CA CYS A 170 -0.31 -8.55 6.66
C CYS A 170 -0.62 -7.36 5.74
N ASP A 171 -1.36 -7.61 4.67
CA ASP A 171 -2.02 -6.54 3.94
C ASP A 171 -3.25 -6.03 4.70
N GLU A 172 -3.91 -5.03 4.17
CA GLU A 172 -5.08 -4.42 4.81
C GLU A 172 -6.22 -5.41 4.99
N GLU A 173 -6.45 -6.27 4.01
CA GLU A 173 -7.51 -7.26 4.04
C GLU A 173 -7.22 -8.37 5.06
N GLN A 174 -5.99 -8.86 5.11
CA GLN A 174 -5.55 -9.85 6.10
C GLN A 174 -5.67 -9.31 7.53
N ILE A 175 -5.30 -8.04 7.77
CA ILE A 175 -5.49 -7.39 9.08
C ILE A 175 -6.97 -7.27 9.42
N ARG A 176 -7.80 -6.84 8.48
CA ARG A 176 -9.25 -6.73 8.66
C ARG A 176 -9.87 -8.06 9.06
N ARG A 177 -9.52 -9.13 8.36
CA ARG A 177 -9.97 -10.51 8.67
C ARG A 177 -9.50 -10.97 10.06
N LEU A 178 -8.24 -10.70 10.39
CA LEU A 178 -7.65 -11.09 11.67
C LEU A 178 -8.32 -10.36 12.84
N LEU A 179 -8.49 -9.05 12.73
CA LEU A 179 -9.17 -8.24 13.73
C LEU A 179 -10.67 -8.61 13.83
N GLY A 180 -11.33 -8.85 12.70
CA GLY A 180 -12.72 -9.30 12.65
C GLY A 180 -12.92 -10.60 13.43
N ARG A 181 -12.10 -11.61 13.20
CA ARG A 181 -12.15 -12.88 13.94
C ARG A 181 -11.86 -12.71 15.43
N ARG A 182 -10.90 -11.86 15.78
CA ARG A 182 -10.44 -11.70 17.17
C ARG A 182 -11.39 -10.88 18.04
N PHE A 183 -12.03 -9.88 17.47
CA PHE A 183 -12.91 -8.96 18.20
C PHE A 183 -14.39 -9.14 17.87
N GLY A 184 -14.73 -10.17 17.10
CA GLY A 184 -16.13 -10.41 16.69
C GLY A 184 -16.69 -9.29 15.79
N ILE A 185 -15.81 -8.46 15.21
CA ILE A 185 -16.20 -7.42 14.26
C ILE A 185 -16.27 -8.09 12.89
N CYS A 186 -17.38 -8.75 12.61
CA CYS A 186 -17.63 -9.23 11.25
C CYS A 186 -17.76 -8.02 10.34
N PRO A 187 -16.96 -7.90 9.26
CA PRO A 187 -17.26 -6.94 8.22
C PRO A 187 -18.70 -7.21 7.74
N LYS A 188 -19.48 -6.16 7.52
CA LYS A 188 -20.80 -6.31 6.93
C LYS A 188 -20.62 -7.04 5.60
N ARG A 189 -21.13 -8.26 5.53
CA ARG A 189 -21.17 -9.01 4.28
C ARG A 189 -22.06 -8.25 3.30
N GLN A 190 -21.66 -8.22 2.04
CA GLN A 190 -22.44 -7.56 1.00
C GLN A 190 -22.91 -8.60 -0.01
N LEU A 191 -24.19 -8.65 -0.21
CA LEU A 191 -24.82 -9.47 -1.23
C LEU A 191 -25.42 -8.58 -2.31
N TYR A 192 -24.93 -8.74 -3.51
CA TYR A 192 -25.45 -8.05 -4.68
C TYR A 192 -26.33 -8.97 -5.50
N LEU A 193 -27.53 -8.52 -5.81
CA LEU A 193 -28.38 -9.15 -6.82
C LEU A 193 -28.13 -8.42 -8.15
N VAL A 194 -27.51 -9.11 -9.09
CA VAL A 194 -27.01 -8.49 -10.31
C VAL A 194 -27.78 -9.00 -11.53
N GLY A 195 -28.54 -8.12 -12.17
CA GLY A 195 -29.15 -8.38 -13.47
C GLY A 195 -28.08 -8.29 -14.57
N ILE A 196 -27.79 -9.40 -15.23
CA ILE A 196 -26.81 -9.44 -16.32
C ILE A 196 -27.43 -9.54 -17.71
N GLY A 197 -28.72 -9.24 -17.81
CA GLY A 197 -29.47 -9.30 -19.08
C GLY A 197 -29.57 -10.71 -19.63
N MET A 198 -29.46 -10.86 -20.93
CA MET A 198 -29.55 -12.17 -21.65
C MET A 198 -28.22 -12.93 -21.68
N GLY A 199 -27.21 -12.49 -20.95
CA GLY A 199 -25.88 -13.13 -20.91
C GLY A 199 -24.91 -12.65 -21.98
N ASN A 200 -25.19 -11.52 -22.65
CA ASN A 200 -24.27 -10.91 -23.62
C ASN A 200 -23.46 -9.79 -22.92
N GLU A 201 -22.13 -9.78 -23.09
CA GLU A 201 -21.25 -8.76 -22.51
C GLU A 201 -21.65 -7.33 -22.88
N ASN A 202 -22.16 -7.10 -24.09
CA ASN A 202 -22.54 -5.77 -24.59
C ASN A 202 -23.81 -5.20 -23.93
N ASN A 203 -24.60 -6.01 -23.24
CA ASN A 203 -25.85 -5.61 -22.58
C ASN A 203 -25.71 -5.47 -21.06
N ARG A 204 -24.49 -5.57 -20.54
CA ARG A 204 -24.20 -5.44 -19.12
C ARG A 204 -23.90 -3.99 -18.77
N THR A 205 -24.47 -3.49 -17.67
CA THR A 205 -24.14 -2.16 -17.18
C THR A 205 -22.69 -2.14 -16.63
N VAL A 206 -22.05 -0.96 -16.66
CA VAL A 206 -20.70 -0.78 -16.08
C VAL A 206 -20.67 -1.17 -14.60
N GLU A 207 -21.74 -0.85 -13.87
CA GLU A 207 -21.89 -1.18 -12.46
C GLU A 207 -21.95 -2.69 -12.24
N ALA A 208 -22.77 -3.41 -13.03
CA ALA A 208 -22.86 -4.87 -12.96
C ALA A 208 -21.50 -5.54 -13.22
N GLU A 209 -20.74 -5.03 -14.18
CA GLU A 209 -19.40 -5.52 -14.47
C GLU A 209 -18.43 -5.24 -13.32
N GLN A 210 -18.49 -4.07 -12.69
CA GLN A 210 -17.67 -3.73 -11.54
C GLN A 210 -17.96 -4.62 -10.34
N ILE A 211 -19.24 -4.86 -10.04
CA ILE A 211 -19.65 -5.76 -8.96
C ILE A 211 -19.17 -7.18 -9.23
N CYS A 212 -19.36 -7.70 -10.44
CA CYS A 212 -18.87 -9.03 -10.80
C CYS A 212 -17.34 -9.13 -10.67
N ARG A 213 -16.60 -8.07 -10.96
CA ARG A 213 -15.14 -8.03 -10.81
C ARG A 213 -14.67 -7.97 -9.36
N SER A 214 -15.40 -7.28 -8.48
CA SER A 214 -15.01 -7.08 -7.08
C SER A 214 -15.49 -8.19 -6.16
N ALA A 215 -16.50 -8.97 -6.55
CA ALA A 215 -17.05 -10.05 -5.72
C ALA A 215 -16.05 -11.19 -5.49
N ASP A 216 -16.04 -11.72 -4.26
CA ASP A 216 -15.27 -12.90 -3.86
C ASP A 216 -15.94 -14.20 -4.34
N LEU A 217 -17.28 -14.18 -4.41
CA LEU A 217 -18.12 -15.29 -4.78
C LEU A 217 -19.14 -14.87 -5.85
N LEU A 218 -19.20 -15.64 -6.93
CA LEU A 218 -20.20 -15.50 -7.98
C LEU A 218 -21.18 -16.68 -7.90
N ILE A 219 -22.47 -16.37 -7.86
CA ILE A 219 -23.55 -17.36 -7.79
C ILE A 219 -24.48 -17.17 -8.97
N GLY A 220 -24.95 -18.25 -9.58
CA GLY A 220 -25.89 -18.15 -10.67
C GLY A 220 -26.07 -19.46 -11.46
N ALA A 221 -26.96 -19.46 -12.41
CA ALA A 221 -27.09 -20.58 -13.36
C ALA A 221 -25.82 -20.66 -14.25
N GLY A 222 -25.42 -21.86 -14.68
CA GLY A 222 -24.19 -22.09 -15.43
C GLY A 222 -24.01 -21.18 -16.62
N ARG A 223 -25.06 -20.93 -17.42
CA ARG A 223 -25.03 -20.00 -18.54
C ARG A 223 -24.72 -18.54 -18.14
N MET A 224 -25.11 -18.13 -16.93
CA MET A 224 -24.86 -16.79 -16.40
C MET A 224 -23.41 -16.67 -15.95
N LEU A 225 -22.89 -17.69 -15.27
CA LEU A 225 -21.50 -17.76 -14.83
C LEU A 225 -20.54 -17.80 -16.02
N GLN A 226 -20.90 -18.47 -17.12
CA GLN A 226 -20.11 -18.47 -18.35
C GLN A 226 -20.02 -17.12 -19.05
N SER A 227 -20.96 -16.22 -18.77
CA SER A 227 -20.97 -14.88 -19.37
C SER A 227 -20.14 -13.84 -18.60
N VAL A 228 -19.55 -14.18 -17.45
CA VAL A 228 -18.72 -13.31 -16.63
C VAL A 228 -17.35 -13.91 -16.42
N LYS A 229 -16.36 -13.05 -16.10
CA LYS A 229 -15.01 -13.52 -15.78
C LYS A 229 -14.99 -14.12 -14.38
N THR A 230 -14.71 -15.40 -14.28
CA THR A 230 -14.70 -16.17 -13.02
C THR A 230 -13.28 -16.48 -12.51
N GLU A 231 -12.24 -16.09 -13.26
CA GLU A 231 -10.85 -16.38 -12.92
C GLU A 231 -10.48 -15.83 -11.53
N GLY A 232 -9.95 -16.70 -10.67
CA GLY A 232 -9.55 -16.34 -9.31
C GLY A 232 -10.67 -16.12 -8.30
N LYS A 233 -11.92 -16.47 -8.65
CA LYS A 233 -13.11 -16.31 -7.81
C LYS A 233 -13.70 -17.64 -7.41
N ALA A 234 -14.36 -17.67 -6.23
CA ALA A 234 -15.25 -18.78 -5.91
C ALA A 234 -16.52 -18.71 -6.76
N VAL A 235 -16.99 -19.86 -7.16
CA VAL A 235 -18.20 -20.00 -8.01
C VAL A 235 -19.12 -21.04 -7.41
N PHE A 236 -20.40 -20.69 -7.29
CA PHE A 236 -21.44 -21.62 -6.89
C PHE A 236 -22.55 -21.63 -7.94
N GLU A 237 -22.72 -22.77 -8.61
CA GLU A 237 -23.73 -22.92 -9.63
C GLU A 237 -25.07 -23.36 -9.01
N SER A 238 -25.96 -22.40 -8.82
CA SER A 238 -27.37 -22.64 -8.45
C SER A 238 -28.22 -21.43 -8.82
N TYR A 239 -29.51 -21.70 -9.09
CA TYR A 239 -30.55 -20.69 -9.30
C TYR A 239 -31.69 -20.81 -8.28
N LYS A 240 -31.60 -21.78 -7.36
CA LYS A 240 -32.62 -22.01 -6.35
C LYS A 240 -32.37 -21.17 -5.11
N PRO A 241 -33.32 -20.34 -4.68
CA PRO A 241 -33.14 -19.42 -3.56
C PRO A 241 -32.69 -20.10 -2.26
N ASP A 242 -33.30 -21.24 -1.92
CA ASP A 242 -33.01 -21.96 -0.68
C ASP A 242 -31.59 -22.55 -0.69
N GLU A 243 -31.16 -23.12 -1.82
CA GLU A 243 -29.78 -23.63 -1.95
C GLU A 243 -28.75 -22.51 -1.83
N ILE A 244 -29.03 -21.33 -2.43
CA ILE A 244 -28.16 -20.16 -2.35
C ILE A 244 -28.08 -19.64 -0.92
N ALA A 245 -29.21 -19.56 -0.22
CA ALA A 245 -29.24 -19.08 1.16
C ALA A 245 -28.48 -20.02 2.11
N VAL A 246 -28.66 -21.32 1.99
CA VAL A 246 -27.91 -22.32 2.76
C VAL A 246 -26.41 -22.22 2.47
N TYR A 247 -26.02 -22.14 1.19
CA TYR A 247 -24.63 -22.04 0.80
C TYR A 247 -23.96 -20.76 1.37
N LEU A 248 -24.65 -19.61 1.32
CA LEU A 248 -24.17 -18.37 1.89
C LEU A 248 -24.02 -18.43 3.42
N ALA A 249 -24.90 -19.15 4.11
CA ALA A 249 -24.82 -19.34 5.55
C ALA A 249 -23.64 -20.24 5.96
N GLU A 250 -23.39 -21.30 5.19
CA GLU A 250 -22.29 -22.24 5.43
C GLU A 250 -20.90 -21.69 5.04
N HIS A 251 -20.85 -20.63 4.21
CA HIS A 251 -19.62 -20.05 3.70
C HIS A 251 -19.44 -18.58 4.10
N PRO A 252 -19.29 -18.27 5.41
CA PRO A 252 -19.18 -16.92 5.92
C PRO A 252 -17.86 -16.20 5.55
N GLN A 253 -16.90 -16.91 4.95
CA GLN A 253 -15.60 -16.38 4.53
C GLN A 253 -15.70 -15.42 3.34
N TYR A 254 -16.77 -15.47 2.56
CA TYR A 254 -16.97 -14.55 1.44
C TYR A 254 -17.62 -13.25 1.93
N GLU A 255 -16.88 -12.16 1.85
CA GLU A 255 -17.34 -10.84 2.30
C GLU A 255 -18.27 -10.19 1.27
N THR A 256 -18.01 -10.45 -0.02
CA THR A 256 -18.79 -9.89 -1.12
C THR A 256 -19.24 -11.01 -2.05
N ALA A 257 -20.55 -11.24 -2.13
CA ALA A 257 -21.14 -12.20 -3.04
C ALA A 257 -22.05 -11.51 -4.07
N ALA A 258 -21.99 -11.96 -5.32
CA ALA A 258 -22.87 -11.48 -6.38
C ALA A 258 -23.71 -12.65 -6.93
N VAL A 259 -25.02 -12.53 -6.84
CA VAL A 259 -25.97 -13.47 -7.45
C VAL A 259 -26.41 -12.93 -8.80
N LEU A 260 -26.06 -13.68 -9.84
CA LEU A 260 -26.31 -13.33 -11.23
C LEU A 260 -27.71 -13.80 -11.64
N LEU A 261 -28.52 -12.84 -12.03
CA LEU A 261 -29.93 -13.07 -12.45
C LEU A 261 -30.08 -12.70 -13.92
N SER A 262 -30.95 -13.45 -14.62
CA SER A 262 -31.32 -13.14 -16.00
C SER A 262 -32.30 -11.97 -16.03
N GLY A 263 -32.09 -11.00 -16.91
CA GLY A 263 -32.98 -9.86 -17.11
C GLY A 263 -32.78 -8.74 -16.07
N ASP A 264 -33.80 -7.88 -15.99
CA ASP A 264 -33.85 -6.78 -15.03
C ASP A 264 -34.41 -7.27 -13.67
N ILE A 265 -33.68 -6.94 -12.60
CA ILE A 265 -34.01 -7.35 -11.24
C ILE A 265 -35.41 -6.82 -10.81
N GLY A 266 -35.76 -5.62 -11.29
CA GLY A 266 -37.05 -4.97 -10.97
C GLY A 266 -38.28 -5.69 -11.48
N PHE A 267 -38.17 -6.55 -12.50
CA PHE A 267 -39.27 -7.20 -13.16
C PHE A 267 -39.42 -8.69 -12.85
N TYR A 268 -38.45 -9.32 -12.17
CA TYR A 268 -38.48 -10.79 -12.00
C TYR A 268 -38.69 -11.25 -10.57
N SER A 269 -39.60 -12.20 -10.41
CA SER A 269 -39.92 -12.84 -9.13
C SER A 269 -38.76 -13.59 -8.46
N GLY A 270 -37.68 -13.89 -9.19
CA GLY A 270 -36.50 -14.61 -8.68
C GLY A 270 -35.73 -13.84 -7.61
N ALA A 271 -35.55 -12.54 -7.80
CA ALA A 271 -34.87 -11.68 -6.84
C ALA A 271 -35.66 -11.59 -5.51
N LYS A 272 -36.99 -11.43 -5.59
CA LYS A 272 -37.85 -11.38 -4.42
C LYS A 272 -37.79 -12.69 -3.64
N LYS A 273 -37.92 -13.83 -4.32
CA LYS A 273 -37.87 -15.16 -3.66
C LYS A 273 -36.51 -15.38 -2.97
N LEU A 274 -35.44 -14.97 -3.60
CA LEU A 274 -34.09 -15.04 -2.99
C LEU A 274 -33.97 -14.11 -1.78
N TYR A 275 -34.44 -12.88 -1.86
CA TYR A 275 -34.49 -11.97 -0.74
C TYR A 275 -35.28 -12.55 0.44
N ASP A 276 -36.43 -13.12 0.19
CA ASP A 276 -37.26 -13.77 1.21
C ASP A 276 -36.52 -14.97 1.82
N ALA A 277 -35.89 -15.83 1.02
CA ALA A 277 -35.13 -16.99 1.50
C ALA A 277 -33.94 -16.54 2.40
N ILE A 278 -33.22 -15.49 2.03
CA ILE A 278 -32.11 -14.97 2.81
C ILE A 278 -32.60 -14.45 4.16
N ASN A 279 -33.69 -13.68 4.19
CA ASN A 279 -34.21 -13.11 5.44
C ASN A 279 -34.77 -14.21 6.40
N HIS A 280 -35.12 -15.38 5.91
CA HIS A 280 -35.58 -16.50 6.72
C HIS A 280 -34.46 -17.48 7.10
N THR A 281 -33.24 -17.29 6.62
CA THR A 281 -32.13 -18.20 6.89
C THR A 281 -31.28 -17.66 8.06
N ARG A 282 -31.19 -18.46 9.13
CA ARG A 282 -30.36 -18.15 10.31
C ARG A 282 -28.89 -17.94 9.92
N GLY A 283 -28.26 -16.89 10.43
CA GLY A 283 -26.86 -16.56 10.16
C GLY A 283 -26.65 -15.60 8.98
N LEU A 284 -27.72 -15.14 8.33
CA LEU A 284 -27.69 -14.15 7.26
C LEU A 284 -28.29 -12.79 7.66
N GLU A 285 -28.55 -12.58 8.96
CA GLU A 285 -29.18 -11.35 9.48
C GLU A 285 -28.33 -10.09 9.28
N GLN A 286 -27.11 -10.24 8.79
CA GLN A 286 -26.17 -9.12 8.55
C GLN A 286 -25.87 -8.88 7.05
N LEU A 287 -26.60 -9.56 6.16
CA LEU A 287 -26.49 -9.38 4.70
C LEU A 287 -27.33 -8.22 4.20
#